data_c9ddced63d640377c4d3612ed910e922
#
_entry.id   c9ddced63d640377c4d3612ed910e922
#
_cell.length_a   1.000
_cell.length_b   1.000
_cell.length_c   1.000
_cell.angle_alpha   90.00
_cell.angle_beta   90.00
_cell.angle_gamma   90.00
#
_symmetry.space_group_name_H-M   'P 1'
#
loop_
_entity.id
_entity.type
_entity.pdbx_description
1 polymer ?
#
loop_
_entity_poly.entity_id
_entity_poly.type
_entity_poly.pdbx_seq_one_letter_code
_entity_poly.pdbx_strand_id
1 'polypeptide(L)'
;MERLIKIDSIRPKSAVEVKTSKLGIGFEKLDRAVFDPNKAYDKVAQLGVKWIRLQSGWARTEKEKGIYDFAWLDDIVDNLIVRGLKPWMCLAYGNGIYTAEANKIFGAVGCPPIETERERCAWDRYVFALTQRYIGRVEHFEVWNEPNWFWSHIAHEHQPNGTEYGEFVIRTSKAVK
;
A
#
# COMPACT_ATOMS: atom_id res chain seq x y z
N MET A 1 24.15 -27.45 26.06
CA MET A 1 23.74 -26.90 24.74
C MET A 1 23.21 -28.06 23.92
N GLU A 2 21.93 -28.08 23.64
CA GLU A 2 21.37 -29.07 22.72
C GLU A 2 21.91 -28.81 21.32
N ARG A 3 22.38 -29.84 20.66
CA ARG A 3 22.95 -29.76 19.31
C ARG A 3 21.82 -29.74 18.31
N LEU A 4 21.65 -28.63 17.59
CA LEU A 4 20.69 -28.55 16.49
C LEU A 4 21.03 -29.59 15.42
N ILE A 5 20.06 -30.41 15.07
CA ILE A 5 20.19 -31.44 14.03
C ILE A 5 19.49 -30.91 12.78
N LYS A 6 20.20 -30.87 11.64
CA LYS A 6 19.61 -30.53 10.36
C LYS A 6 18.65 -31.65 9.95
N ILE A 7 17.37 -31.33 9.84
CA ILE A 7 16.31 -32.30 9.47
C ILE A 7 16.16 -32.35 7.95
N ASP A 8 16.15 -31.18 7.29
CA ASP A 8 15.95 -31.07 5.84
C ASP A 8 16.44 -29.73 5.30
N SER A 9 16.28 -29.50 4.01
CA SER A 9 16.58 -28.26 3.30
C SER A 9 15.41 -27.84 2.44
N ILE A 10 14.97 -26.58 2.59
CA ILE A 10 13.94 -25.99 1.72
C ILE A 10 14.61 -25.58 0.41
N ARG A 11 14.06 -26.03 -0.71
CA ARG A 11 14.47 -25.54 -2.03
C ARG A 11 13.68 -24.29 -2.38
N PRO A 12 14.32 -23.18 -2.71
CA PRO A 12 13.63 -22.00 -3.21
C PRO A 12 12.78 -22.35 -4.43
N LYS A 13 11.61 -21.74 -4.55
CA LYS A 13 10.74 -21.86 -5.71
C LYS A 13 10.47 -20.47 -6.27
N SER A 14 10.77 -20.28 -7.55
CA SER A 14 10.55 -19.00 -8.21
C SER A 14 9.05 -18.66 -8.32
N ALA A 15 8.68 -17.41 -8.09
CA ALA A 15 7.33 -16.93 -8.28
C ALA A 15 6.84 -17.08 -9.73
N VAL A 16 7.73 -17.12 -10.72
CA VAL A 16 7.41 -17.41 -12.11
C VAL A 16 6.89 -18.85 -12.29
N GLU A 17 7.47 -19.79 -11.54
CA GLU A 17 7.06 -21.21 -11.59
C GLU A 17 5.78 -21.49 -10.81
N VAL A 18 5.38 -20.57 -9.94
CA VAL A 18 4.16 -20.67 -9.13
C VAL A 18 2.98 -20.18 -9.96
N LYS A 19 2.15 -21.10 -10.45
CA LYS A 19 0.95 -20.76 -11.23
C LYS A 19 -0.11 -20.09 -10.37
N THR A 20 -0.40 -20.69 -9.21
CA THR A 20 -1.40 -20.20 -8.25
C THR A 20 -0.88 -20.38 -6.84
N SER A 21 -1.07 -19.38 -5.99
CA SER A 21 -0.78 -19.43 -4.57
C SER A 21 -1.66 -18.43 -3.85
N LYS A 22 -2.14 -18.80 -2.67
CA LYS A 22 -2.81 -17.88 -1.75
C LYS A 22 -1.83 -17.19 -0.79
N LEU A 23 -0.55 -17.54 -0.88
CA LEU A 23 0.48 -16.96 -0.03
C LEU A 23 0.94 -15.62 -0.58
N GLY A 24 1.03 -14.66 0.30
CA GLY A 24 1.56 -13.33 0.03
C GLY A 24 2.49 -12.85 1.14
N ILE A 25 3.20 -11.78 0.87
CA ILE A 25 4.08 -11.10 1.84
C ILE A 25 3.91 -9.59 1.72
N GLY A 26 4.02 -8.89 2.85
CA GLY A 26 4.07 -7.43 2.88
C GLY A 26 5.42 -6.93 2.37
N PHE A 27 5.39 -6.03 1.40
CA PHE A 27 6.54 -5.30 0.87
C PHE A 27 6.32 -3.82 1.16
N GLU A 28 6.16 -3.54 2.45
CA GLU A 28 5.62 -2.29 2.96
C GLU A 28 6.68 -1.23 3.26
N LYS A 29 6.25 -0.03 3.61
CA LYS A 29 7.09 1.12 3.96
C LYS A 29 7.94 1.66 2.80
N LEU A 30 7.70 1.21 1.57
CA LEU A 30 8.32 1.77 0.38
C LEU A 30 7.80 3.17 0.05
N ASP A 31 6.55 3.45 0.39
CA ASP A 31 5.95 4.79 0.38
C ASP A 31 6.74 5.81 1.23
N ARG A 32 7.47 5.33 2.23
CA ARG A 32 8.32 6.10 3.14
C ARG A 32 9.82 5.94 2.86
N ALA A 33 10.19 5.22 1.79
CA ALA A 33 11.58 4.94 1.39
C ALA A 33 12.45 4.36 2.52
N VAL A 34 11.88 3.48 3.36
CA VAL A 34 12.57 2.93 4.55
C VAL A 34 13.67 1.94 4.18
N PHE A 35 13.55 1.27 3.04
CA PHE A 35 14.57 0.35 2.55
C PHE A 35 14.69 0.39 1.02
N ASP A 36 15.81 -0.12 0.51
CA ASP A 36 16.06 -0.25 -0.92
C ASP A 36 15.43 -1.55 -1.45
N PRO A 37 14.35 -1.48 -2.26
CA PRO A 37 13.67 -2.66 -2.77
C PRO A 37 14.55 -3.52 -3.68
N ASN A 38 15.56 -2.94 -4.33
CA ASN A 38 16.45 -3.68 -5.22
C ASN A 38 17.21 -4.81 -4.49
N LYS A 39 17.46 -4.63 -3.19
CA LYS A 39 18.11 -5.66 -2.35
C LYS A 39 17.19 -6.83 -1.99
N ALA A 40 15.89 -6.71 -2.25
CA ALA A 40 14.88 -7.65 -1.80
C ALA A 40 14.12 -8.36 -2.92
N TYR A 41 13.98 -7.75 -4.11
CA TYR A 41 13.17 -8.29 -5.19
C TYR A 41 13.44 -9.76 -5.51
N ASP A 42 14.70 -10.14 -5.75
CA ASP A 42 15.04 -11.50 -6.14
C ASP A 42 14.86 -12.50 -5.00
N LYS A 43 15.09 -12.06 -3.76
CA LYS A 43 14.87 -12.89 -2.56
C LYS A 43 13.39 -13.18 -2.36
N VAL A 44 12.55 -12.17 -2.49
CA VAL A 44 11.09 -12.31 -2.37
C VAL A 44 10.54 -13.19 -3.49
N ALA A 45 11.04 -13.04 -4.72
CA ALA A 45 10.64 -13.87 -5.85
C ALA A 45 10.98 -15.36 -5.68
N GLN A 46 11.91 -15.71 -4.80
CA GLN A 46 12.32 -17.09 -4.51
C GLN A 46 11.61 -17.73 -3.32
N LEU A 47 10.70 -17.01 -2.66
CA LEU A 47 9.95 -17.52 -1.49
C LEU A 47 8.79 -18.45 -1.85
N GLY A 48 8.43 -18.60 -3.13
CA GLY A 48 7.25 -19.35 -3.55
C GLY A 48 5.94 -18.65 -3.26
N VAL A 49 5.96 -17.38 -2.84
CA VAL A 49 4.78 -16.53 -2.71
C VAL A 49 4.34 -16.01 -4.08
N LYS A 50 3.07 -15.63 -4.21
CA LYS A 50 2.55 -15.05 -5.44
C LYS A 50 2.13 -13.60 -5.27
N TRP A 51 1.68 -13.22 -4.10
CA TRP A 51 1.09 -11.93 -3.82
C TRP A 51 2.01 -11.04 -3.00
N ILE A 52 2.07 -9.78 -3.39
CA ILE A 52 2.88 -8.75 -2.71
C ILE A 52 2.00 -7.57 -2.34
N ARG A 53 1.92 -7.27 -1.05
CA ARG A 53 1.20 -6.11 -0.54
C ARG A 53 2.08 -4.86 -0.62
N LEU A 54 1.56 -3.81 -1.26
CA LEU A 54 2.19 -2.50 -1.35
C LEU A 54 1.32 -1.44 -0.69
N GLN A 55 1.93 -0.41 -0.12
CA GLN A 55 1.24 0.81 0.29
C GLN A 55 1.36 1.85 -0.83
N SER A 56 0.24 2.47 -1.21
CA SER A 56 0.16 3.33 -2.40
C SER A 56 0.83 4.69 -2.27
N GLY A 57 1.02 5.18 -1.03
CA GLY A 57 1.86 6.33 -0.74
C GLY A 57 1.37 7.66 -1.32
N TRP A 58 0.16 8.12 -0.96
CA TRP A 58 -0.40 9.37 -1.46
C TRP A 58 0.52 10.57 -1.27
N ALA A 59 1.06 10.77 -0.06
CA ALA A 59 1.95 11.90 0.23
C ALA A 59 3.26 11.86 -0.56
N ARG A 60 3.74 10.67 -0.94
CA ARG A 60 4.92 10.54 -1.79
C ARG A 60 4.62 10.83 -3.25
N THR A 61 3.43 10.47 -3.70
CA THR A 61 3.00 10.59 -5.09
C THR A 61 2.52 12.00 -5.43
N GLU A 62 1.77 12.65 -4.55
CA GLU A 62 1.23 13.99 -4.76
C GLU A 62 1.89 15.00 -3.82
N LYS A 63 2.97 15.62 -4.28
CA LYS A 63 3.69 16.68 -3.55
C LYS A 63 3.14 18.07 -3.84
N GLU A 64 2.52 18.23 -4.98
CA GLU A 64 1.80 19.43 -5.41
C GLU A 64 0.38 19.05 -5.78
N LYS A 65 -0.59 19.90 -5.40
CA LYS A 65 -2.02 19.61 -5.58
C LYS A 65 -2.37 19.29 -7.02
N GLY A 66 -2.89 18.09 -7.25
CA GLY A 66 -3.33 17.60 -8.55
C GLY A 66 -2.19 17.13 -9.47
N ILE A 67 -0.94 17.12 -9.00
CA ILE A 67 0.22 16.64 -9.76
C ILE A 67 0.69 15.32 -9.14
N TYR A 68 0.53 14.24 -9.90
CA TYR A 68 0.84 12.88 -9.44
C TYR A 68 2.12 12.36 -10.09
N ASP A 69 3.16 12.14 -9.30
CA ASP A 69 4.38 11.46 -9.70
C ASP A 69 4.36 10.00 -9.22
N PHE A 70 4.05 9.10 -10.12
CA PHE A 70 4.03 7.65 -9.86
C PHE A 70 5.35 6.95 -10.18
N ALA A 71 6.38 7.63 -10.64
CA ALA A 71 7.61 6.99 -11.12
C ALA A 71 8.22 6.00 -10.11
N TRP A 72 8.22 6.36 -8.83
CA TRP A 72 8.71 5.51 -7.75
C TRP A 72 7.89 4.21 -7.56
N LEU A 73 6.57 4.29 -7.77
CA LEU A 73 5.67 3.15 -7.60
C LEU A 73 5.62 2.28 -8.85
N ASP A 74 5.76 2.90 -10.04
CA ASP A 74 5.91 2.18 -11.31
C ASP A 74 7.12 1.27 -11.28
N ASP A 75 8.27 1.78 -10.86
CA ASP A 75 9.49 0.98 -10.74
C ASP A 75 9.26 -0.26 -9.85
N ILE A 76 8.60 -0.09 -8.72
CA ILE A 76 8.29 -1.20 -7.81
C ILE A 76 7.34 -2.20 -8.46
N VAL A 77 6.23 -1.74 -9.02
CA VAL A 77 5.20 -2.59 -9.63
C VAL A 77 5.79 -3.39 -10.79
N ASP A 78 6.52 -2.74 -11.67
CA ASP A 78 7.10 -3.38 -12.85
C ASP A 78 8.19 -4.40 -12.46
N ASN A 79 9.01 -4.09 -11.46
CA ASN A 79 10.00 -5.03 -10.93
C ASN A 79 9.38 -6.28 -10.27
N LEU A 80 8.21 -6.15 -9.65
CA LEU A 80 7.49 -7.29 -9.10
C LEU A 80 6.86 -8.15 -10.20
N ILE A 81 6.20 -7.52 -11.17
CA ILE A 81 5.51 -8.21 -12.26
C ILE A 81 6.48 -9.01 -13.13
N VAL A 82 7.62 -8.43 -13.52
CA VAL A 82 8.63 -9.13 -14.34
C VAL A 82 9.17 -10.38 -13.65
N ARG A 83 9.12 -10.43 -12.32
CA ARG A 83 9.50 -11.59 -11.52
C ARG A 83 8.35 -12.57 -11.25
N GLY A 84 7.21 -12.38 -11.90
CA GLY A 84 6.04 -13.25 -11.76
C GLY A 84 5.25 -13.06 -10.47
N LEU A 85 5.48 -11.97 -9.74
CA LEU A 85 4.74 -11.60 -8.54
C LEU A 85 3.51 -10.76 -8.92
N LYS A 86 2.45 -10.86 -8.12
CA LYS A 86 1.22 -10.10 -8.29
C LYS A 86 1.08 -9.07 -7.17
N PRO A 87 1.23 -7.78 -7.46
CA PRO A 87 1.00 -6.77 -6.45
C PRO A 87 -0.49 -6.58 -6.16
N TRP A 88 -0.84 -6.36 -4.88
CA TRP A 88 -2.07 -5.68 -4.49
C TRP A 88 -1.74 -4.43 -3.69
N MET A 89 -2.59 -3.41 -3.76
CA MET A 89 -2.30 -2.12 -3.16
C MET A 89 -3.23 -1.80 -2.00
N CYS A 90 -2.64 -1.49 -0.85
CA CYS A 90 -3.30 -0.79 0.23
C CYS A 90 -3.33 0.70 -0.10
N LEU A 91 -4.52 1.24 -0.34
CA LEU A 91 -4.75 2.66 -0.55
C LEU A 91 -4.55 3.40 0.80
N ALA A 92 -3.43 4.04 0.97
CA ALA A 92 -2.98 4.71 2.20
C ALA A 92 -1.79 5.64 1.88
N TYR A 93 -1.43 6.55 2.71
CA TYR A 93 -2.06 7.11 3.91
C TYR A 93 -2.60 8.51 3.63
N GLY A 94 -2.58 9.41 4.64
CA GLY A 94 -2.94 10.82 4.46
C GLY A 94 -1.95 11.61 3.60
N ASN A 95 -2.28 12.88 3.33
CA ASN A 95 -1.39 13.79 2.63
C ASN A 95 -1.45 15.19 3.28
N GLY A 96 -0.29 15.66 3.74
CA GLY A 96 -0.16 16.91 4.47
C GLY A 96 -0.50 18.18 3.69
N ILE A 97 -0.60 18.12 2.36
CA ILE A 97 -1.08 19.27 1.57
C ILE A 97 -2.60 19.45 1.65
N TYR A 98 -3.31 18.47 2.19
CA TYR A 98 -4.76 18.51 2.41
C TYR A 98 -5.10 18.48 3.90
N THR A 99 -4.45 17.60 4.67
CA THR A 99 -4.64 17.40 6.11
C THR A 99 -3.36 17.78 6.84
N ALA A 100 -3.36 18.94 7.49
CA ALA A 100 -2.15 19.52 8.10
C ALA A 100 -1.46 18.59 9.11
N GLU A 101 -2.25 17.83 9.87
CA GLU A 101 -1.79 16.86 10.86
C GLU A 101 -0.92 15.78 10.25
N ALA A 102 -1.16 15.41 9.00
CA ALA A 102 -0.36 14.42 8.29
C ALA A 102 1.12 14.83 8.13
N ASN A 103 1.43 16.13 8.16
CA ASN A 103 2.81 16.62 8.13
C ASN A 103 3.57 16.37 9.43
N LYS A 104 2.88 16.11 10.52
CA LYS A 104 3.49 15.88 11.85
C LYS A 104 3.97 14.46 12.04
N ILE A 105 3.60 13.56 11.14
CA ILE A 105 3.87 12.13 11.25
C ILE A 105 4.66 11.64 10.05
N PHE A 106 5.69 10.86 10.34
CA PHE A 106 6.52 10.27 9.31
C PHE A 106 5.69 9.44 8.33
N GLY A 107 5.76 9.79 7.05
CA GLY A 107 5.02 9.11 5.98
C GLY A 107 3.51 9.32 6.03
N ALA A 108 3.03 10.31 6.77
CA ALA A 108 1.60 10.63 6.90
C ALA A 108 0.74 9.43 7.35
N VAL A 109 1.33 8.51 8.13
CA VAL A 109 0.65 7.31 8.63
C VAL A 109 -0.54 7.70 9.49
N GLY A 110 -1.73 7.23 9.13
CA GLY A 110 -2.97 7.71 9.71
C GLY A 110 -3.52 8.91 8.93
N CYS A 111 -4.23 9.80 9.57
CA CYS A 111 -4.83 11.00 8.99
C CYS A 111 -5.71 10.73 7.76
N PRO A 112 -6.78 9.93 7.90
CA PRO A 112 -7.69 9.73 6.79
C PRO A 112 -8.30 11.06 6.34
N PRO A 113 -8.51 11.27 5.04
CA PRO A 113 -9.03 12.53 4.50
C PRO A 113 -10.56 12.58 4.60
N ILE A 114 -11.08 12.63 5.82
CA ILE A 114 -12.52 12.50 6.12
C ILE A 114 -13.16 13.76 6.71
N GLU A 115 -12.38 14.72 7.18
CA GLU A 115 -12.92 15.88 7.92
C GLU A 115 -13.68 16.84 7.01
N THR A 116 -13.18 17.12 5.84
CA THR A 116 -13.78 18.07 4.92
C THR A 116 -14.08 17.45 3.55
N GLU A 117 -15.10 18.00 2.84
CA GLU A 117 -15.38 17.55 1.47
C GLU A 117 -14.20 17.82 0.52
N ARG A 118 -13.40 18.83 0.80
CA ARG A 118 -12.19 19.13 0.03
C ARG A 118 -11.17 17.99 0.13
N GLU A 119 -10.95 17.45 1.33
CA GLU A 119 -10.07 16.31 1.56
C GLU A 119 -10.61 15.06 0.89
N ARG A 120 -11.91 14.79 1.08
CA ARG A 120 -12.58 13.64 0.46
C ARG A 120 -12.50 13.67 -1.05
N CYS A 121 -12.75 14.82 -1.67
CA CYS A 121 -12.62 14.97 -3.12
C CYS A 121 -11.16 14.86 -3.61
N ALA A 122 -10.19 15.28 -2.82
CA ALA A 122 -8.78 15.10 -3.16
C ALA A 122 -8.38 13.63 -3.15
N TRP A 123 -8.84 12.90 -2.13
CA TRP A 123 -8.69 11.45 -2.05
C TRP A 123 -9.29 10.72 -3.23
N ASP A 124 -10.53 11.04 -3.60
CA ASP A 124 -11.20 10.42 -4.74
C ASP A 124 -10.41 10.60 -6.04
N ARG A 125 -9.89 11.82 -6.28
CA ARG A 125 -9.04 12.10 -7.46
C ARG A 125 -7.74 11.32 -7.44
N TYR A 126 -7.08 11.22 -6.27
CA TYR A 126 -5.87 10.43 -6.12
C TYR A 126 -6.12 8.96 -6.39
N VAL A 127 -7.15 8.38 -5.76
CA VAL A 127 -7.53 6.98 -5.95
C VAL A 127 -7.85 6.70 -7.41
N PHE A 128 -8.64 7.55 -8.04
CA PHE A 128 -8.96 7.43 -9.47
C PHE A 128 -7.69 7.47 -10.33
N ALA A 129 -6.83 8.45 -10.15
CA ALA A 129 -5.59 8.57 -10.92
C ALA A 129 -4.68 7.34 -10.74
N LEU A 130 -4.55 6.84 -9.51
CA LEU A 130 -3.76 5.65 -9.19
C LEU A 130 -4.36 4.40 -9.84
N THR A 131 -5.64 4.17 -9.69
CA THR A 131 -6.28 2.95 -10.21
C THR A 131 -6.29 2.94 -11.74
N GLN A 132 -6.53 4.08 -12.39
CA GLN A 132 -6.41 4.21 -13.85
C GLN A 132 -4.98 3.91 -14.33
N ARG A 133 -3.96 4.38 -13.62
CA ARG A 133 -2.56 4.10 -13.99
C ARG A 133 -2.22 2.62 -13.93
N TYR A 134 -2.77 1.88 -13.00
CA TYR A 134 -2.42 0.46 -12.77
C TYR A 134 -3.43 -0.53 -13.35
N ILE A 135 -4.37 -0.10 -14.19
CA ILE A 135 -5.24 -1.02 -14.94
C ILE A 135 -4.42 -2.10 -15.64
N GLY A 136 -4.82 -3.36 -15.47
CA GLY A 136 -4.13 -4.52 -16.05
C GLY A 136 -2.82 -4.92 -15.35
N ARG A 137 -2.34 -4.14 -14.39
CA ARG A 137 -1.14 -4.46 -13.58
C ARG A 137 -1.46 -4.80 -12.13
N VAL A 138 -2.49 -4.19 -11.56
CA VAL A 138 -2.96 -4.41 -10.19
C VAL A 138 -4.46 -4.71 -10.22
N GLU A 139 -4.83 -5.87 -9.69
CA GLU A 139 -6.20 -6.37 -9.72
C GLU A 139 -6.95 -6.15 -8.40
N HIS A 140 -6.23 -5.94 -7.30
CA HIS A 140 -6.80 -5.87 -5.96
C HIS A 140 -6.33 -4.63 -5.21
N PHE A 141 -7.30 -3.94 -4.60
CA PHE A 141 -7.08 -2.78 -3.77
C PHE A 141 -7.67 -3.02 -2.38
N GLU A 142 -6.93 -2.67 -1.36
CA GLU A 142 -7.35 -2.66 0.03
C GLU A 142 -7.53 -1.20 0.47
N VAL A 143 -8.62 -0.90 1.14
CA VAL A 143 -8.89 0.47 1.59
C VAL A 143 -8.34 0.65 2.99
N TRP A 144 -7.29 1.47 3.09
CA TRP A 144 -6.62 1.84 4.33
C TRP A 144 -5.89 0.69 5.03
N ASN A 145 -5.19 1.00 6.12
CA ASN A 145 -4.46 0.07 6.96
C ASN A 145 -4.82 0.28 8.42
N GLU A 146 -5.15 -0.79 9.13
CA GLU A 146 -5.45 -0.78 10.57
C GLU A 146 -6.46 0.30 10.97
N PRO A 147 -7.67 0.34 10.38
CA PRO A 147 -8.64 1.40 10.64
C PRO A 147 -9.14 1.42 12.08
N ASN A 148 -8.96 0.33 12.80
CA ASN A 148 -9.27 0.21 14.23
C ASN A 148 -8.25 0.89 15.14
N TRP A 149 -7.06 1.22 14.62
CA TRP A 149 -5.96 1.80 15.38
C TRP A 149 -5.48 3.15 14.82
N PHE A 150 -5.17 3.21 13.53
CA PHE A 150 -4.63 4.40 12.87
C PHE A 150 -5.67 5.26 12.17
N TRP A 151 -6.94 4.95 12.31
CA TRP A 151 -7.99 5.67 11.61
C TRP A 151 -8.14 7.12 12.08
N SER A 152 -8.19 7.32 13.39
CA SER A 152 -8.44 8.65 13.96
C SER A 152 -7.32 9.14 14.86
N HIS A 153 -6.21 8.46 14.86
CA HIS A 153 -5.11 8.68 15.79
C HIS A 153 -4.64 10.13 15.90
N ILE A 154 -4.85 10.92 14.89
CA ILE A 154 -4.33 12.27 14.81
C ILE A 154 -5.40 13.33 14.92
N ALA A 155 -6.63 12.99 14.70
CA ALA A 155 -7.75 13.90 14.93
C ALA A 155 -8.07 14.10 16.43
N HIS A 156 -7.18 13.64 17.30
CA HIS A 156 -6.98 14.01 18.70
C HIS A 156 -7.98 13.51 19.73
N GLU A 157 -9.22 13.39 19.42
CA GLU A 157 -10.24 13.04 20.41
C GLU A 157 -11.28 12.07 19.86
N HIS A 158 -11.19 11.82 18.58
CA HIS A 158 -12.14 11.00 17.87
C HIS A 158 -11.73 9.53 17.92
N GLN A 159 -12.57 8.70 18.50
CA GLN A 159 -12.34 7.25 18.54
C GLN A 159 -12.65 6.64 17.18
N PRO A 160 -11.89 5.62 16.74
CA PRO A 160 -12.19 4.89 15.52
C PRO A 160 -13.65 4.44 15.50
N ASN A 161 -14.35 4.77 14.42
CA ASN A 161 -15.75 4.50 14.25
C ASN A 161 -15.97 3.63 13.00
N GLY A 162 -16.54 2.46 13.19
CA GLY A 162 -16.79 1.51 12.11
C GLY A 162 -17.74 2.05 11.03
N THR A 163 -18.65 2.94 11.38
CA THR A 163 -19.56 3.60 10.43
C THR A 163 -18.79 4.53 9.50
N GLU A 164 -17.92 5.39 10.03
CA GLU A 164 -17.08 6.29 9.23
C GLU A 164 -16.13 5.52 8.31
N TYR A 165 -15.53 4.46 8.81
CA TYR A 165 -14.70 3.61 7.97
C TYR A 165 -15.53 2.96 6.86
N GLY A 166 -16.74 2.48 7.16
CA GLY A 166 -17.66 1.94 6.17
C GLY A 166 -18.03 2.95 5.08
N GLU A 167 -18.35 4.18 5.45
CA GLU A 167 -18.62 5.28 4.51
C GLU A 167 -17.39 5.61 3.64
N PHE A 168 -16.22 5.64 4.24
CA PHE A 168 -14.95 5.85 3.52
C PHE A 168 -14.66 4.73 2.53
N VAL A 169 -14.89 3.47 2.90
CA VAL A 169 -14.76 2.32 1.99
C VAL A 169 -15.72 2.42 0.83
N ILE A 170 -17.01 2.74 1.10
CA ILE A 170 -18.03 2.91 0.06
C ILE A 170 -17.63 4.03 -0.91
N ARG A 171 -17.18 5.18 -0.40
CA ARG A 171 -16.72 6.30 -1.22
C ARG A 171 -15.50 5.91 -2.06
N THR A 172 -14.48 5.35 -1.43
CA THR A 172 -13.25 4.92 -2.10
C THR A 172 -13.53 3.88 -3.19
N SER A 173 -14.43 2.93 -2.94
CA SER A 173 -14.81 1.92 -3.93
C SER A 173 -15.45 2.51 -5.20
N LYS A 174 -16.12 3.65 -5.09
CA LYS A 174 -16.66 4.37 -6.25
C LYS A 174 -15.56 5.06 -7.06
N ALA A 175 -14.49 5.51 -6.40
CA ALA A 175 -13.35 6.13 -7.06
C ALA A 175 -12.43 5.10 -7.75
N VAL A 176 -12.44 3.84 -7.32
CA VAL A 176 -11.67 2.73 -7.94
C VAL A 176 -12.23 2.34 -9.31
N LYS A 177 -13.48 2.59 -9.59
CA LYS A 177 -14.18 2.24 -10.84
C LYS A 177 -13.94 3.28 -11.93
#